data_57a4e3493252ce1a4391f4f9c236124a
#
_entry.id   57a4e3493252ce1a4391f4f9c236124a
#
_cell.length_a   1.000
_cell.length_b   1.000
_cell.length_c   1.000
_cell.angle_alpha   90.00
_cell.angle_beta   90.00
_cell.angle_gamma   90.00
#
_symmetry.space_group_name_H-M   'P 1'
#
loop_
_entity.id
_entity.type
_entity.pdbx_description
1 polymer ?
#
loop_
_entity_poly.entity_id
_entity_poly.type
_entity_poly.pdbx_seq_one_letter_code
_entity_poly.pdbx_strand_id
1 'polypeptide(L)'
;FKIIYLIPILFTLGMSIFIAFNYNQLPDSIATHWNINGSPDVFIDKSFINVFKLIGTDFCLMVLLYITSIGSIKSRIKIDTNRIEESRVENIKYLNKIGYLFLILMIIMTTQFFTTLLSIKTKLSTAMNITTLLVIIYLIATYINSPNLKFNSSYSPEEDEKYWIAGIMYNNPNDPSLMVNKRFGIGWTINFGNPLGKILYIAIALLLIFSLFSLIKSLLL
;
A
#
# COMPACT_ATOMS: atom_id res chain seq x y z
N PHE A 1 2.65 -14.18 10.75
CA PHE A 1 2.31 -12.87 10.19
C PHE A 1 2.19 -12.88 8.66
N LYS A 2 3.17 -13.42 7.91
CA LYS A 2 3.19 -13.36 6.44
C LYS A 2 1.99 -14.06 5.76
N ILE A 3 1.51 -15.16 6.33
CA ILE A 3 0.40 -15.95 5.77
C ILE A 3 -0.92 -15.19 5.84
N ILE A 4 -1.16 -14.42 6.90
CA ILE A 4 -2.40 -13.65 7.08
C ILE A 4 -2.59 -12.61 5.98
N TYR A 5 -1.51 -12.02 5.48
CA TYR A 5 -1.56 -11.05 4.37
C TYR A 5 -1.93 -11.68 3.01
N LEU A 6 -1.87 -13.01 2.89
CA LEU A 6 -2.35 -13.68 1.68
C LEU A 6 -3.88 -13.72 1.62
N ILE A 7 -4.58 -13.55 2.75
CA ILE A 7 -6.05 -13.62 2.79
C ILE A 7 -6.71 -12.61 1.84
N PRO A 8 -6.40 -11.31 1.86
CA PRO A 8 -6.98 -10.36 0.90
C PRO A 8 -6.64 -10.71 -0.55
N ILE A 9 -5.42 -11.17 -0.82
CA ILE A 9 -4.98 -11.56 -2.16
C ILE A 9 -5.77 -12.79 -2.66
N LEU A 10 -5.91 -13.81 -1.83
CA LEU A 10 -6.70 -15.00 -2.15
C LEU A 10 -8.18 -14.67 -2.31
N PHE A 11 -8.70 -13.74 -1.50
CA PHE A 11 -10.07 -13.25 -1.65
C PHE A 11 -10.26 -12.54 -2.99
N THR A 12 -9.34 -11.66 -3.39
CA THR A 12 -9.36 -11.00 -4.71
C THR A 12 -9.35 -12.03 -5.85
N LEU A 13 -8.52 -13.06 -5.75
CA LEU A 13 -8.49 -14.15 -6.75
C LEU A 13 -9.81 -14.92 -6.79
N GLY A 14 -10.36 -15.29 -5.63
CA GLY A 14 -11.63 -16.00 -5.55
C GLY A 14 -12.79 -15.18 -6.13
N MET A 15 -12.84 -13.87 -5.82
CA MET A 15 -13.84 -12.96 -6.36
C MET A 15 -13.64 -12.74 -7.88
N SER A 16 -12.42 -12.75 -8.37
CA SER A 16 -12.14 -12.66 -9.82
C SER A 16 -12.72 -13.86 -10.57
N ILE A 17 -12.56 -15.06 -10.01
CA ILE A 17 -13.14 -16.30 -10.54
C ILE A 17 -14.68 -16.22 -10.47
N PHE A 18 -15.24 -15.81 -9.34
CA PHE A 18 -16.69 -15.63 -9.17
C PHE A 18 -17.26 -14.68 -10.22
N ILE A 19 -16.62 -13.54 -10.47
CA ILE A 19 -17.05 -12.57 -11.49
C ILE A 19 -16.94 -13.15 -12.90
N ALA A 20 -15.90 -13.95 -13.19
CA ALA A 20 -15.76 -14.60 -14.48
C ALA A 20 -16.95 -15.51 -14.79
N PHE A 21 -17.41 -16.31 -13.81
CA PHE A 21 -18.59 -17.16 -13.97
C PHE A 21 -19.91 -16.40 -13.99
N ASN A 22 -19.98 -15.24 -13.36
CA ASN A 22 -21.20 -14.42 -13.27
C ASN A 22 -21.11 -13.15 -14.11
N TYR A 23 -20.25 -13.10 -15.11
CA TYR A 23 -20.00 -11.91 -15.93
C TYR A 23 -21.29 -11.32 -16.54
N ASN A 24 -22.21 -12.18 -17.02
CA ASN A 24 -23.46 -11.76 -17.63
C ASN A 24 -24.39 -11.04 -16.65
N GLN A 25 -24.27 -11.27 -15.36
CA GLN A 25 -25.08 -10.67 -14.29
C GLN A 25 -24.57 -9.29 -13.86
N LEU A 26 -23.39 -8.88 -14.31
CA LEU A 26 -22.87 -7.54 -14.03
C LEU A 26 -23.71 -6.49 -14.75
N PRO A 27 -23.84 -5.27 -14.19
CA PRO A 27 -24.53 -4.17 -14.84
C PRO A 27 -23.83 -3.78 -16.16
N ASP A 28 -24.60 -3.30 -17.14
CA ASP A 28 -24.04 -2.90 -18.43
C ASP A 28 -23.15 -1.65 -18.34
N SER A 29 -23.34 -0.86 -17.30
CA SER A 29 -22.55 0.33 -17.00
C SER A 29 -21.97 0.23 -15.58
N ILE A 30 -20.65 0.27 -15.46
CA ILE A 30 -19.92 0.10 -14.21
C ILE A 30 -19.40 1.47 -13.76
N ALA A 31 -19.78 1.88 -12.55
CA ALA A 31 -19.26 3.11 -11.95
C ALA A 31 -17.78 2.96 -11.60
N THR A 32 -16.98 3.97 -11.96
CA THR A 32 -15.52 3.99 -11.69
C THR A 32 -15.08 5.20 -10.86
N HIS A 33 -15.96 6.18 -10.69
CA HIS A 33 -15.71 7.35 -9.85
C HIS A 33 -17.00 7.78 -9.13
N TRP A 34 -16.85 8.37 -7.96
CA TRP A 34 -17.92 8.94 -7.14
C TRP A 34 -17.56 10.35 -6.74
N ASN A 35 -18.51 11.25 -6.88
CA ASN A 35 -18.37 12.63 -6.43
C ASN A 35 -18.36 12.74 -4.90
N ILE A 36 -18.14 13.95 -4.39
CA ILE A 36 -18.05 14.22 -2.95
C ILE A 36 -19.34 13.86 -2.18
N ASN A 37 -20.50 13.81 -2.87
CA ASN A 37 -21.78 13.43 -2.29
C ASN A 37 -21.98 11.91 -2.26
N GLY A 38 -21.00 11.12 -2.73
CA GLY A 38 -21.10 9.67 -2.82
C GLY A 38 -21.97 9.15 -3.97
N SER A 39 -22.31 10.01 -4.94
CA SER A 39 -23.03 9.61 -6.14
C SER A 39 -22.04 9.28 -7.26
N PRO A 40 -22.23 8.16 -7.98
CA PRO A 40 -21.37 7.82 -9.11
C PRO A 40 -21.55 8.85 -10.23
N ASP A 41 -20.44 9.32 -10.79
CA ASP A 41 -20.41 10.37 -11.83
C ASP A 41 -19.57 9.99 -13.06
N VAL A 42 -18.74 8.94 -12.98
CA VAL A 42 -18.03 8.39 -14.14
C VAL A 42 -18.33 6.92 -14.26
N PHE A 43 -18.67 6.50 -15.47
CA PHE A 43 -19.02 5.12 -15.79
C PHE A 43 -18.20 4.63 -16.99
N ILE A 44 -18.03 3.33 -17.06
CA ILE A 44 -17.47 2.61 -18.21
C ILE A 44 -18.44 1.52 -18.66
N ASP A 45 -18.46 1.24 -19.95
CA ASP A 45 -19.26 0.15 -20.48
C ASP A 45 -18.72 -1.20 -20.02
N LYS A 46 -19.65 -2.14 -19.74
CA LYS A 46 -19.32 -3.52 -19.46
C LYS A 46 -18.68 -4.14 -20.70
N SER A 47 -17.39 -4.41 -20.60
CA SER A 47 -16.66 -5.28 -21.52
C SER A 47 -15.74 -6.18 -20.73
N PHE A 48 -15.37 -7.34 -21.29
CA PHE A 48 -14.44 -8.24 -20.64
C PHE A 48 -13.13 -7.51 -20.26
N ILE A 49 -12.60 -6.73 -21.20
CA ILE A 49 -11.36 -5.95 -20.98
C ILE A 49 -11.53 -4.94 -19.84
N ASN A 50 -12.63 -4.18 -19.81
CA ASN A 50 -12.85 -3.16 -18.79
C ASN A 50 -13.00 -3.78 -17.39
N VAL A 51 -13.79 -4.84 -17.26
CA VAL A 51 -14.01 -5.54 -15.99
C VAL A 51 -12.70 -6.13 -15.45
N PHE A 52 -11.98 -6.90 -16.28
CA PHE A 52 -10.75 -7.55 -15.84
C PHE A 52 -9.56 -6.61 -15.71
N LYS A 53 -9.56 -5.46 -16.40
CA LYS A 53 -8.62 -4.37 -16.14
C LYS A 53 -8.81 -3.78 -14.74
N LEU A 54 -10.05 -3.54 -14.31
CA LEU A 54 -10.34 -3.06 -12.94
C LEU A 54 -9.89 -4.07 -11.90
N ILE A 55 -10.21 -5.35 -12.07
CA ILE A 55 -9.79 -6.44 -11.16
C ILE A 55 -8.27 -6.54 -11.11
N GLY A 56 -7.59 -6.47 -12.26
CA GLY A 56 -6.14 -6.47 -12.34
C GLY A 56 -5.51 -5.29 -11.61
N THR A 57 -6.14 -4.12 -11.66
CA THR A 57 -5.68 -2.92 -10.93
C THR A 57 -5.78 -3.14 -9.41
N ASP A 58 -6.91 -3.68 -8.92
CA ASP A 58 -7.08 -4.01 -7.50
C ASP A 58 -6.05 -5.06 -7.05
N PHE A 59 -5.87 -6.12 -7.85
CA PHE A 59 -4.88 -7.16 -7.56
C PHE A 59 -3.45 -6.60 -7.47
N CYS A 60 -3.05 -5.74 -8.41
CA CYS A 60 -1.75 -5.07 -8.37
C CYS A 60 -1.60 -4.20 -7.12
N LEU A 61 -2.64 -3.48 -6.74
CA LEU A 61 -2.65 -2.67 -5.52
C LEU A 61 -2.49 -3.54 -4.27
N MET A 62 -3.20 -4.67 -4.18
CA MET A 62 -3.06 -5.61 -3.06
C MET A 62 -1.65 -6.18 -2.96
N VAL A 63 -1.04 -6.57 -4.08
CA VAL A 63 0.36 -7.05 -4.11
C VAL A 63 1.31 -5.94 -3.67
N LEU A 64 1.11 -4.70 -4.10
CA LEU A 64 1.92 -3.56 -3.71
C LEU A 64 1.82 -3.29 -2.19
N LEU A 65 0.61 -3.29 -1.64
CA LEU A 65 0.39 -3.12 -0.20
C LEU A 65 1.00 -4.28 0.60
N TYR A 66 0.91 -5.51 0.10
CA TYR A 66 1.57 -6.67 0.68
C TYR A 66 3.09 -6.48 0.76
N ILE A 67 3.73 -6.12 -0.35
CA ILE A 67 5.19 -5.90 -0.39
C ILE A 67 5.59 -4.77 0.55
N THR A 68 4.84 -3.66 0.54
CA THR A 68 5.07 -2.50 1.43
C THR A 68 4.94 -2.89 2.90
N SER A 69 3.93 -3.67 3.24
CA SER A 69 3.72 -4.16 4.61
C SER A 69 4.89 -5.05 5.08
N ILE A 70 5.28 -6.04 4.27
CA ILE A 70 6.42 -6.91 4.58
C ILE A 70 7.73 -6.10 4.66
N GLY A 71 7.93 -5.14 3.76
CA GLY A 71 9.07 -4.24 3.77
C GLY A 71 9.15 -3.40 5.05
N SER A 72 8.01 -2.85 5.49
CA SER A 72 7.93 -2.08 6.74
C SER A 72 8.25 -2.92 7.96
N ILE A 73 7.73 -4.16 8.04
CA ILE A 73 8.00 -5.08 9.16
C ILE A 73 9.47 -5.52 9.19
N LYS A 74 10.10 -5.63 8.03
CA LYS A 74 11.52 -6.01 7.89
C LYS A 74 12.46 -4.82 7.79
N SER A 75 11.96 -3.59 8.00
CA SER A 75 12.83 -2.42 7.98
C SER A 75 13.85 -2.46 9.10
N ARG A 76 14.99 -1.83 8.89
CA ARG A 76 15.97 -1.60 9.96
C ARG A 76 15.31 -0.80 11.08
N ILE A 77 15.45 -1.27 12.31
CA ILE A 77 15.00 -0.58 13.51
C ILE A 77 16.19 0.15 14.14
N LYS A 78 15.96 1.37 14.61
CA LYS A 78 16.89 2.08 15.45
C LYS A 78 16.75 1.57 16.88
N ILE A 79 17.87 1.24 17.52
CA ILE A 79 17.92 0.78 18.91
C ILE A 79 18.60 1.85 19.74
N ASP A 80 17.98 2.24 20.84
CA ASP A 80 18.60 3.11 21.83
C ASP A 80 19.68 2.32 22.60
N THR A 81 20.93 2.77 22.50
CA THR A 81 22.06 2.10 23.14
C THR A 81 21.98 2.08 24.66
N ASN A 82 21.27 3.03 25.27
CA ASN A 82 21.09 3.11 26.72
C ASN A 82 19.95 2.21 27.22
N ARG A 83 19.03 1.77 26.31
CA ARG A 83 17.84 0.98 26.64
C ARG A 83 17.55 -0.07 25.55
N ILE A 84 18.52 -0.94 25.30
CA ILE A 84 18.52 -1.88 24.17
C ILE A 84 17.26 -2.75 24.14
N GLU A 85 16.97 -3.47 25.22
CA GLU A 85 15.82 -4.41 25.25
C GLU A 85 14.48 -3.67 25.22
N GLU A 86 14.35 -2.55 25.93
CA GLU A 86 13.13 -1.73 25.90
C GLU A 86 12.84 -1.21 24.51
N SER A 87 13.83 -0.60 23.85
CA SER A 87 13.69 -0.05 22.50
C SER A 87 13.39 -1.14 21.47
N ARG A 88 13.95 -2.34 21.64
CA ARG A 88 13.64 -3.50 20.82
C ARG A 88 12.18 -3.92 20.95
N VAL A 89 11.68 -4.03 22.16
CA VAL A 89 10.27 -4.40 22.43
C VAL A 89 9.31 -3.34 21.88
N GLU A 90 9.60 -2.06 22.08
CA GLU A 90 8.79 -0.95 21.55
C GLU A 90 8.75 -0.98 20.02
N ASN A 91 9.88 -1.21 19.35
CA ASN A 91 9.92 -1.33 17.88
C ASN A 91 9.13 -2.53 17.39
N ILE A 92 9.22 -3.69 18.03
CA ILE A 92 8.43 -4.88 17.65
C ILE A 92 6.93 -4.61 17.79
N LYS A 93 6.48 -3.99 18.89
CA LYS A 93 5.09 -3.59 19.08
C LYS A 93 4.62 -2.62 17.99
N TYR A 94 5.45 -1.62 17.69
CA TYR A 94 5.17 -0.65 16.64
C TYR A 94 5.03 -1.30 15.26
N LEU A 95 5.98 -2.15 14.86
CA LEU A 95 5.96 -2.84 13.56
C LEU A 95 4.77 -3.78 13.43
N ASN A 96 4.40 -4.48 14.50
CA ASN A 96 3.20 -5.31 14.53
C ASN A 96 1.94 -4.48 14.34
N LYS A 97 1.85 -3.32 15.01
CA LYS A 97 0.72 -2.39 14.86
C LYS A 97 0.58 -1.89 13.43
N ILE A 98 1.67 -1.45 12.82
CA ILE A 98 1.70 -1.04 11.40
C ILE A 98 1.25 -2.19 10.50
N GLY A 99 1.74 -3.39 10.74
CA GLY A 99 1.36 -4.58 9.98
C GLY A 99 -0.14 -4.85 10.03
N TYR A 100 -0.76 -4.83 11.21
CA TYR A 100 -2.21 -5.01 11.33
C TYR A 100 -3.01 -3.91 10.63
N LEU A 101 -2.55 -2.66 10.69
CA LEU A 101 -3.21 -1.56 10.01
C LEU A 101 -3.18 -1.72 8.47
N PHE A 102 -2.07 -2.17 7.90
CA PHE A 102 -2.00 -2.50 6.49
C PHE A 102 -2.96 -3.64 6.12
N LEU A 103 -3.04 -4.69 6.95
CA LEU A 103 -3.97 -5.80 6.73
C LEU A 103 -5.43 -5.33 6.72
N ILE A 104 -5.80 -4.52 7.70
CA ILE A 104 -7.16 -3.94 7.80
C ILE A 104 -7.45 -3.09 6.56
N LEU A 105 -6.50 -2.26 6.14
CA LEU A 105 -6.63 -1.43 4.95
C LEU A 105 -6.85 -2.29 3.69
N MET A 106 -6.07 -3.35 3.50
CA MET A 106 -6.22 -4.26 2.37
C MET A 106 -7.61 -4.91 2.36
N ILE A 107 -8.10 -5.40 3.49
CA ILE A 107 -9.43 -6.03 3.59
C ILE A 107 -10.54 -5.03 3.25
N ILE A 108 -10.48 -3.81 3.80
CA ILE A 108 -11.48 -2.78 3.53
C ILE A 108 -11.47 -2.41 2.06
N MET A 109 -10.31 -2.13 1.47
CA MET A 109 -10.18 -1.72 0.08
C MET A 109 -10.69 -2.79 -0.89
N THR A 110 -10.29 -4.05 -0.70
CA THR A 110 -10.77 -5.15 -1.54
C THR A 110 -12.28 -5.34 -1.41
N THR A 111 -12.83 -5.32 -0.20
CA THR A 111 -14.28 -5.44 0.00
C THR A 111 -15.03 -4.29 -0.67
N GLN A 112 -14.54 -3.07 -0.53
CA GLN A 112 -15.12 -1.88 -1.15
C GLN A 112 -15.09 -1.98 -2.67
N PHE A 113 -13.97 -2.43 -3.24
CA PHE A 113 -13.82 -2.62 -4.68
C PHE A 113 -14.88 -3.58 -5.23
N PHE A 114 -15.04 -4.77 -4.62
CA PHE A 114 -16.01 -5.75 -5.11
C PHE A 114 -17.47 -5.36 -4.87
N THR A 115 -17.80 -4.70 -3.76
CA THR A 115 -19.15 -4.16 -3.54
C THR A 115 -19.51 -3.12 -4.59
N THR A 116 -18.56 -2.32 -5.01
CA THR A 116 -18.69 -1.34 -6.08
C THR A 116 -18.88 -2.00 -7.44
N LEU A 117 -18.02 -2.95 -7.78
CA LEU A 117 -18.08 -3.66 -9.07
C LEU A 117 -19.39 -4.43 -9.24
N LEU A 118 -19.91 -5.01 -8.17
CA LEU A 118 -21.21 -5.70 -8.16
C LEU A 118 -22.41 -4.75 -8.05
N SER A 119 -22.18 -3.43 -8.05
CA SER A 119 -23.23 -2.39 -7.90
C SER A 119 -24.12 -2.58 -6.67
N ILE A 120 -23.56 -3.17 -5.61
CA ILE A 120 -24.27 -3.34 -4.34
C ILE A 120 -24.42 -1.95 -3.70
N LYS A 121 -25.55 -1.29 -3.95
CA LYS A 121 -25.91 -0.02 -3.33
C LYS A 121 -26.25 -0.27 -1.86
N THR A 122 -25.31 -0.03 -0.97
CA THR A 122 -25.54 -0.13 0.46
C THR A 122 -25.08 1.14 1.16
N LYS A 123 -25.76 1.51 2.26
CA LYS A 123 -25.22 2.50 3.23
C LYS A 123 -23.82 2.09 3.74
N LEU A 124 -23.49 0.84 3.55
CA LEU A 124 -22.21 0.24 3.87
C LEU A 124 -21.05 0.90 3.10
N SER A 125 -21.25 1.30 1.83
CA SER A 125 -20.18 1.93 1.02
C SER A 125 -19.69 3.25 1.63
N THR A 126 -20.60 4.10 2.12
CA THR A 126 -20.23 5.36 2.78
C THR A 126 -19.50 5.11 4.10
N ALA A 127 -20.00 4.16 4.90
CA ALA A 127 -19.34 3.77 6.15
C ALA A 127 -17.93 3.21 5.88
N MET A 128 -17.75 2.42 4.83
CA MET A 128 -16.45 1.86 4.43
C MET A 128 -15.49 2.97 3.96
N ASN A 129 -15.95 3.97 3.22
CA ASN A 129 -15.13 5.12 2.83
C ASN A 129 -14.63 5.90 4.04
N ILE A 130 -15.50 6.18 5.01
CA ILE A 130 -15.15 6.84 6.26
C ILE A 130 -14.15 5.99 7.06
N THR A 131 -14.39 4.69 7.15
CA THR A 131 -13.49 3.77 7.87
C THR A 131 -12.12 3.71 7.20
N THR A 132 -12.05 3.69 5.87
CA THR A 132 -10.78 3.73 5.13
C THR A 132 -10.01 5.02 5.46
N LEU A 133 -10.68 6.17 5.44
CA LEU A 133 -10.07 7.45 5.79
C LEU A 133 -9.54 7.45 7.23
N LEU A 134 -10.32 6.94 8.20
CA LEU A 134 -9.92 6.86 9.60
C LEU A 134 -8.71 5.93 9.78
N VAL A 135 -8.66 4.79 9.07
CA VAL A 135 -7.50 3.87 9.11
C VAL A 135 -6.26 4.54 8.54
N ILE A 136 -6.38 5.29 7.45
CA ILE A 136 -5.26 6.04 6.86
C ILE A 136 -4.76 7.12 7.83
N ILE A 137 -5.65 7.91 8.43
CA ILE A 137 -5.29 8.93 9.42
C ILE A 137 -4.57 8.27 10.61
N TYR A 138 -5.09 7.13 11.09
CA TYR A 138 -4.49 6.41 12.20
C TYR A 138 -3.14 5.77 11.83
N LEU A 139 -2.96 5.32 10.59
CA LEU A 139 -1.65 4.90 10.06
C LEU A 139 -0.64 6.05 10.10
N ILE A 140 -1.03 7.23 9.61
CA ILE A 140 -0.18 8.43 9.62
C ILE A 140 0.18 8.81 11.06
N ALA A 141 -0.81 8.86 11.96
CA ALA A 141 -0.59 9.17 13.37
C ALA A 141 0.34 8.16 14.05
N THR A 142 0.16 6.86 13.77
CA THR A 142 1.02 5.79 14.29
C THR A 142 2.45 5.96 13.79
N TYR A 143 2.59 6.35 12.52
CA TYR A 143 3.89 6.58 11.89
C TYR A 143 4.63 7.78 12.49
N ILE A 144 3.95 8.91 12.68
CA ILE A 144 4.52 10.12 13.32
C ILE A 144 4.97 9.81 14.75
N ASN A 145 4.28 8.92 15.48
CA ASN A 145 4.63 8.51 16.83
C ASN A 145 5.57 7.29 16.87
N SER A 146 6.28 7.01 15.77
CA SER A 146 7.18 5.84 15.72
C SER A 146 8.32 5.95 16.75
N PRO A 147 8.75 4.86 17.38
CA PRO A 147 9.88 4.85 18.29
C PRO A 147 11.17 5.36 17.63
N ASN A 148 11.35 5.05 16.34
CA ASN A 148 12.52 5.47 15.56
C ASN A 148 12.73 7.00 15.47
N LEU A 149 11.68 7.79 15.72
CA LEU A 149 11.76 9.25 15.76
C LEU A 149 12.18 9.78 17.14
N LYS A 150 12.05 8.95 18.18
CA LYS A 150 12.28 9.34 19.58
C LYS A 150 13.67 8.97 20.07
N PHE A 151 14.34 8.03 19.40
CA PHE A 151 15.62 7.51 19.87
C PHE A 151 16.79 8.28 19.28
N ASN A 152 17.72 8.72 20.14
CA ASN A 152 19.06 9.11 19.74
C ASN A 152 19.82 7.84 19.36
N SER A 153 19.83 7.53 18.07
CA SER A 153 20.57 6.34 17.61
C SER A 153 22.05 6.62 17.56
N SER A 154 22.85 5.68 18.07
CA SER A 154 24.29 5.54 17.79
C SER A 154 24.57 5.10 16.35
N TYR A 155 23.64 5.38 15.42
CA TYR A 155 23.84 5.13 14.02
C TYR A 155 24.93 6.08 13.51
N SER A 156 26.06 5.52 13.10
CA SER A 156 27.11 6.26 12.41
C SER A 156 26.64 6.54 10.98
N PRO A 157 26.28 7.79 10.63
CA PRO A 157 25.88 8.11 9.26
C PRO A 157 27.01 7.87 8.26
N GLU A 158 28.28 7.91 8.72
CA GLU A 158 29.47 7.89 7.88
C GLU A 158 29.69 6.56 7.16
N GLU A 159 29.36 5.43 7.79
CA GLU A 159 29.55 4.11 7.16
C GLU A 159 28.57 3.83 6.03
N ASP A 160 27.36 4.38 6.10
CA ASP A 160 26.33 4.19 5.09
C ASP A 160 26.28 5.31 4.01
N GLU A 161 27.08 6.37 4.16
CA GLU A 161 27.03 7.55 3.29
C GLU A 161 27.26 7.19 1.81
N LYS A 162 28.17 6.27 1.55
CA LYS A 162 28.50 5.77 0.21
C LYS A 162 27.32 5.09 -0.51
N TYR A 163 26.30 4.65 0.23
CA TYR A 163 25.13 3.98 -0.34
C TYR A 163 23.97 4.94 -0.61
N TRP A 164 24.11 6.21 -0.20
CA TRP A 164 23.07 7.21 -0.44
C TRP A 164 23.35 7.99 -1.72
N ILE A 165 22.44 7.88 -2.70
CA ILE A 165 22.46 8.61 -3.94
C ILE A 165 21.70 9.92 -3.73
N ALA A 166 22.38 11.06 -3.88
CA ALA A 166 21.85 12.41 -3.65
C ALA A 166 21.16 12.60 -2.27
N GLY A 167 21.52 11.78 -1.29
CA GLY A 167 20.93 11.82 0.06
C GLY A 167 19.47 11.35 0.18
N ILE A 168 18.85 10.93 -0.93
CA ILE A 168 17.41 10.61 -1.00
C ILE A 168 17.18 9.12 -1.26
N MET A 169 17.95 8.52 -2.14
CA MET A 169 17.83 7.11 -2.53
C MET A 169 18.89 6.26 -1.85
N TYR A 170 18.50 5.16 -1.27
CA TYR A 170 19.42 4.20 -0.66
C TYR A 170 19.65 3.00 -1.59
N ASN A 171 20.92 2.66 -1.88
CA ASN A 171 21.31 1.60 -2.79
C ASN A 171 22.43 0.76 -2.19
N ASN A 172 22.10 -0.21 -1.34
CA ASN A 172 23.05 -1.13 -0.76
C ASN A 172 22.65 -2.59 -1.06
N PRO A 173 23.32 -3.26 -2.01
CA PRO A 173 23.02 -4.66 -2.35
C PRO A 173 23.34 -5.66 -1.23
N ASN A 174 24.21 -5.28 -0.30
CA ASN A 174 24.60 -6.14 0.83
C ASN A 174 23.63 -6.01 2.02
N ASP A 175 22.72 -5.03 1.99
CA ASP A 175 21.70 -4.86 3.01
C ASP A 175 20.41 -5.63 2.61
N PRO A 176 20.03 -6.68 3.36
CA PRO A 176 18.84 -7.46 3.05
C PRO A 176 17.53 -6.70 3.31
N SER A 177 17.59 -5.52 3.94
CA SER A 177 16.40 -4.71 4.23
C SER A 177 15.77 -4.20 2.96
N LEU A 178 14.46 -4.35 2.82
CA LEU A 178 13.69 -3.79 1.71
C LEU A 178 13.51 -2.28 1.87
N MET A 179 13.31 -1.83 3.10
CA MET A 179 13.14 -0.43 3.47
C MET A 179 14.11 -0.04 4.56
N VAL A 180 14.61 1.18 4.49
CA VAL A 180 15.48 1.80 5.48
C VAL A 180 14.93 3.17 5.89
N ASN A 181 15.25 3.62 7.10
CA ASN A 181 14.87 4.97 7.53
C ASN A 181 15.52 6.01 6.62
N LYS A 182 14.75 7.05 6.26
CA LYS A 182 15.28 8.19 5.49
C LYS A 182 16.44 8.84 6.25
N ARG A 183 17.42 9.32 5.49
CA ARG A 183 18.54 10.10 6.05
C ARG A 183 18.07 11.45 6.57
N PHE A 184 17.23 12.12 5.80
CA PHE A 184 16.65 13.42 6.12
C PHE A 184 15.13 13.33 6.20
N GLY A 185 14.55 13.99 7.19
CA GLY A 185 13.11 14.00 7.38
C GLY A 185 12.56 12.71 8.00
N ILE A 186 11.27 12.52 7.86
CA ILE A 186 10.51 11.43 8.45
C ILE A 186 10.23 10.38 7.37
N GLY A 187 10.36 9.08 7.67
CA GLY A 187 9.93 8.00 6.80
C GLY A 187 10.96 6.97 6.46
N TRP A 188 10.55 6.10 5.55
CA TRP A 188 11.41 5.11 4.95
C TRP A 188 11.68 5.44 3.49
N THR A 189 12.79 4.96 2.98
CA THR A 189 13.06 4.82 1.56
C THR A 189 13.26 3.35 1.24
N ILE A 190 12.98 2.99 0.00
CA ILE A 190 13.19 1.62 -0.48
C ILE A 190 14.69 1.44 -0.77
N ASN A 191 15.24 0.29 -0.38
CA ASN A 191 16.60 -0.07 -0.76
C ASN A 191 16.66 -0.49 -2.24
N PHE A 192 17.21 0.37 -3.08
CA PHE A 192 17.37 0.10 -4.51
C PHE A 192 18.41 -1.00 -4.80
N GLY A 193 19.30 -1.31 -3.85
CA GLY A 193 20.21 -2.45 -3.92
C GLY A 193 19.50 -3.80 -3.75
N ASN A 194 18.35 -3.82 -3.08
CA ASN A 194 17.57 -5.04 -2.87
C ASN A 194 16.75 -5.38 -4.13
N PRO A 195 16.78 -6.64 -4.64
CA PRO A 195 16.02 -7.04 -5.85
C PRO A 195 14.50 -6.74 -5.75
N LEU A 196 13.88 -7.02 -4.60
CA LEU A 196 12.45 -6.70 -4.38
C LEU A 196 12.23 -5.18 -4.33
N GLY A 197 13.21 -4.42 -3.84
CA GLY A 197 13.18 -2.95 -3.85
C GLY A 197 13.16 -2.40 -5.26
N LYS A 198 13.95 -2.94 -6.17
CA LYS A 198 13.93 -2.57 -7.58
C LYS A 198 12.57 -2.83 -8.22
N ILE A 199 12.01 -4.02 -7.98
CA ILE A 199 10.67 -4.39 -8.49
C ILE A 199 9.62 -3.41 -7.96
N LEU A 200 9.67 -3.06 -6.69
CA LEU A 200 8.74 -2.11 -6.06
C LEU A 200 8.86 -0.70 -6.68
N TYR A 201 10.09 -0.21 -6.92
CA TYR A 201 10.32 1.07 -7.61
C TYR A 201 9.73 1.06 -9.02
N ILE A 202 9.98 -0.01 -9.79
CA ILE A 202 9.45 -0.16 -11.15
C ILE A 202 7.92 -0.18 -11.12
N ALA A 203 7.31 -0.94 -10.21
CA ALA A 203 5.86 -1.02 -10.07
C ALA A 203 5.24 0.35 -9.75
N ILE A 204 5.81 1.10 -8.80
CA ILE A 204 5.37 2.46 -8.46
C ILE A 204 5.53 3.39 -9.66
N ALA A 205 6.67 3.35 -10.36
CA ALA A 205 6.90 4.18 -11.53
C ALA A 205 5.88 3.91 -12.65
N LEU A 206 5.59 2.64 -12.93
CA LEU A 206 4.59 2.25 -13.92
C LEU A 206 3.18 2.73 -13.53
N LEU A 207 2.80 2.62 -12.25
CA LEU A 207 1.53 3.14 -11.76
C LEU A 207 1.43 4.66 -11.92
N LEU A 208 2.50 5.39 -11.61
CA LEU A 208 2.53 6.85 -11.76
C LEU A 208 2.44 7.26 -13.24
N ILE A 209 3.18 6.58 -14.13
CA ILE A 209 3.12 6.83 -15.58
C ILE A 209 1.72 6.55 -16.11
N PHE A 210 1.11 5.43 -15.71
CA PHE A 210 -0.25 5.08 -16.12
C PHE A 210 -1.27 6.10 -15.63
N SER A 211 -1.18 6.53 -14.37
CA SER A 211 -2.06 7.55 -13.79
C SER A 211 -1.93 8.89 -14.52
N LEU A 212 -0.69 9.31 -14.81
CA LEU A 212 -0.41 10.54 -15.54
C LEU A 212 -0.95 10.48 -16.97
N PHE A 213 -0.75 9.35 -17.66
CA PHE A 213 -1.29 9.14 -19.00
C PHE A 213 -2.82 9.20 -19.02
N SER A 214 -3.47 8.57 -18.03
CA SER A 214 -4.93 8.62 -17.87
C SER A 214 -5.43 10.04 -17.63
N LEU A 215 -4.73 10.80 -16.78
CA LEU A 215 -5.05 12.20 -16.51
C LEU A 215 -4.93 13.08 -17.77
N ILE A 216 -3.81 12.96 -18.49
CA ILE A 216 -3.58 13.72 -19.74
C ILE A 216 -4.67 13.39 -20.75
N LYS A 217 -5.02 12.11 -20.91
CA LYS A 217 -6.08 11.69 -21.82
C LYS A 217 -7.44 12.31 -21.43
N SER A 218 -7.75 12.40 -20.14
CA SER A 218 -9.01 13.01 -19.67
C SER A 218 -9.07 14.53 -19.83
N LEU A 219 -7.92 15.20 -19.96
CA LEU A 219 -7.83 16.66 -20.19
C LEU A 219 -7.88 17.01 -21.68
N LEU A 220 -7.59 16.07 -22.56
CA LEU A 220 -7.53 16.27 -24.01
C LEU A 220 -8.81 15.81 -24.75
N LEU A 221 -9.71 15.12 -24.06
CA LEU A 221 -11.04 14.67 -24.53
C LEU A 221 -12.14 15.47 -23.87
#